data_916d987d037f916947ff81d57d5dea84
#
_entry.id   916d987d037f916947ff81d57d5dea84
#
_cell.length_a   1.000
_cell.length_b   1.000
_cell.length_c   1.000
_cell.angle_alpha   90.00
_cell.angle_beta   90.00
_cell.angle_gamma   90.00
#
_symmetry.space_group_name_H-M   'P 1'
#
loop_
_entity.id
_entity.type
_entity.pdbx_description
1 polymer ?
#
loop_
_entity_poly.entity_id
_entity_poly.type
_entity_poly.pdbx_seq_one_letter_code
_entity_poly.pdbx_strand_id
1 'polypeptide(L)'
;MDALMLEIKRYIGANQLIRPRDGVVVGLSGGPDSVFLLYALHTLQPRMDFTLRAVHVHHGIRGAEADRDEAFSEKLCAKLDIPFQAVHVAAPAYAAQHGLSLEEAARILRYEALEAARQQLGQTLAVRPSNAPVPDSARTSDSPAFTAGSPSRLPDARSMKGLPASSAPAAWIAVAHHLDDQAETVLHNLVRGAGLRGLAGMENRRNHVIRPLLSIKREDILKWLKQYDIPYVTDSTNADPHYTRNRIRSTVLPELREINPEASAHIAHSAALLREADAYFHALALQYVDAHATLTVAPDSANAIDRSAHARPKSPALPGPPVPLPEPGASARGTTPRPPALAENSAEGAAEAPAEATILRSIALPVTALREYPELVRQYVYSELLRRIGTPQKDWSAVHYRDIDRLIFGPGGTHLDLPYRMSAEYRKKTLILQENREVISVKRRKNHG
;
A
#
# COMPACT_ATOMS: atom_id res chain seq x y z
N MET A 1 15.07 4.89 27.95
CA MET A 1 14.15 5.07 26.80
C MET A 1 12.92 5.77 27.35
N ASP A 2 12.58 6.93 26.81
CA ASP A 2 11.41 7.69 27.24
C ASP A 2 10.08 7.04 26.83
N ALA A 3 8.96 7.56 27.33
CA ALA A 3 7.63 6.99 27.09
C ALA A 3 7.26 6.97 25.60
N LEU A 4 7.64 8.03 24.85
CA LEU A 4 7.32 8.16 23.44
C LEU A 4 8.06 7.13 22.57
N MET A 5 9.36 6.89 22.86
CA MET A 5 10.12 5.83 22.19
C MET A 5 9.56 4.43 22.49
N LEU A 6 9.04 4.23 23.70
CA LEU A 6 8.41 2.97 24.08
C LEU A 6 7.10 2.74 23.32
N GLU A 7 6.32 3.79 23.13
CA GLU A 7 5.08 3.77 22.35
C GLU A 7 5.37 3.41 20.88
N ILE A 8 6.35 4.08 20.27
CA ILE A 8 6.76 3.79 18.89
C ILE A 8 7.23 2.34 18.76
N LYS A 9 8.04 1.85 19.71
CA LYS A 9 8.48 0.46 19.73
C LYS A 9 7.31 -0.52 19.80
N ARG A 10 6.33 -0.24 20.66
CA ARG A 10 5.11 -1.07 20.76
C ARG A 10 4.31 -1.05 19.46
N TYR A 11 4.16 0.14 18.86
CA TYR A 11 3.45 0.29 17.58
C TYR A 11 4.12 -0.47 16.45
N ILE A 12 5.45 -0.37 16.33
CA ILE A 12 6.23 -1.14 15.34
C ILE A 12 6.04 -2.63 15.56
N GLY A 13 6.11 -3.11 16.81
CA GLY A 13 5.95 -4.52 17.15
C GLY A 13 4.55 -5.05 16.91
N ALA A 14 3.51 -4.33 17.38
CA ALA A 14 2.11 -4.72 17.21
C ALA A 14 1.69 -4.81 15.73
N ASN A 15 2.25 -3.94 14.88
CA ASN A 15 1.97 -3.91 13.45
C ASN A 15 3.03 -4.66 12.62
N GLN A 16 4.01 -5.30 13.25
CA GLN A 16 5.09 -6.06 12.61
C GLN A 16 5.79 -5.25 11.50
N LEU A 17 6.02 -3.94 11.70
CA LEU A 17 6.56 -3.05 10.66
C LEU A 17 8.02 -3.32 10.35
N ILE A 18 8.83 -3.67 11.36
CA ILE A 18 10.26 -3.94 11.25
C ILE A 18 10.54 -5.22 12.04
N ARG A 19 11.25 -6.16 11.43
CA ARG A 19 11.72 -7.41 12.04
C ARG A 19 13.22 -7.33 12.31
N PRO A 20 13.76 -8.15 13.20
CA PRO A 20 15.20 -8.28 13.35
C PRO A 20 15.88 -8.59 12.01
N ARG A 21 17.01 -7.93 11.76
CA ARG A 21 17.83 -8.01 10.54
C ARG A 21 17.24 -7.35 9.30
N ASP A 22 16.03 -6.76 9.36
CA ASP A 22 15.48 -5.95 8.27
C ASP A 22 16.37 -4.70 7.99
N GLY A 23 16.22 -4.13 6.80
CA GLY A 23 16.79 -2.83 6.45
C GLY A 23 15.70 -1.76 6.42
N VAL A 24 16.02 -0.57 6.86
CA VAL A 24 15.11 0.57 6.84
C VAL A 24 15.79 1.78 6.19
N VAL A 25 15.17 2.29 5.14
CA VAL A 25 15.52 3.55 4.47
C VAL A 25 14.58 4.64 4.97
N VAL A 26 15.10 5.66 5.64
CA VAL A 26 14.32 6.82 6.09
C VAL A 26 14.35 7.90 5.03
N GLY A 27 13.18 8.36 4.57
CA GLY A 27 13.06 9.57 3.77
C GLY A 27 13.24 10.80 4.66
N LEU A 28 14.41 11.45 4.61
CA LEU A 28 14.79 12.58 5.45
C LEU A 28 14.67 13.89 4.67
N SER A 29 13.67 14.71 4.99
CA SER A 29 13.47 16.02 4.37
C SER A 29 14.12 17.18 5.13
N GLY A 30 14.68 16.93 6.32
CA GLY A 30 15.17 17.96 7.24
C GLY A 30 14.09 18.56 8.15
N GLY A 31 12.80 18.39 7.80
CA GLY A 31 11.69 18.88 8.62
C GLY A 31 11.48 18.08 9.92
N PRO A 32 10.74 18.65 10.89
CA PRO A 32 10.65 18.12 12.27
C PRO A 32 10.22 16.66 12.33
N ASP A 33 9.22 16.29 11.55
CA ASP A 33 8.65 14.94 11.59
C ASP A 33 9.65 13.89 11.07
N SER A 34 10.39 14.20 9.99
CA SER A 34 11.39 13.31 9.42
C SER A 34 12.67 13.22 10.28
N VAL A 35 13.04 14.31 10.91
CA VAL A 35 14.16 14.36 11.87
C VAL A 35 13.82 13.53 13.10
N PHE A 36 12.60 13.68 13.64
CA PHE A 36 12.15 12.87 14.76
C PHE A 36 12.09 11.37 14.41
N LEU A 37 11.57 11.00 13.22
CA LEU A 37 11.56 9.62 12.77
C LEU A 37 12.98 9.02 12.72
N LEU A 38 13.95 9.80 12.22
CA LEU A 38 15.35 9.37 12.15
C LEU A 38 15.90 9.08 13.56
N TYR A 39 15.71 10.01 14.51
CA TYR A 39 16.14 9.83 15.90
C TYR A 39 15.45 8.66 16.58
N ALA A 40 14.14 8.50 16.38
CA ALA A 40 13.38 7.40 16.94
C ALA A 40 13.90 6.04 16.46
N LEU A 41 14.10 5.88 15.15
CA LEU A 41 14.63 4.65 14.58
C LEU A 41 16.08 4.40 14.97
N HIS A 42 16.92 5.42 15.02
CA HIS A 42 18.29 5.31 15.49
C HIS A 42 18.34 4.84 16.96
N THR A 43 17.50 5.40 17.84
CA THR A 43 17.41 4.99 19.24
C THR A 43 16.92 3.54 19.41
N LEU A 44 16.04 3.08 18.52
CA LEU A 44 15.47 1.74 18.56
C LEU A 44 16.34 0.68 17.89
N GLN A 45 17.20 1.08 16.96
CA GLN A 45 18.04 0.19 16.15
C GLN A 45 18.83 -0.84 16.97
N PRO A 46 19.57 -0.46 18.04
CA PRO A 46 20.36 -1.44 18.81
C PRO A 46 19.50 -2.49 19.55
N ARG A 47 18.23 -2.16 19.80
CA ARG A 47 17.28 -3.01 20.55
C ARG A 47 16.39 -3.87 19.69
N MET A 48 16.31 -3.56 18.40
CA MET A 48 15.44 -4.25 17.45
C MET A 48 16.22 -4.96 16.34
N ASP A 49 17.54 -4.79 16.33
CA ASP A 49 18.47 -5.44 15.39
C ASP A 49 18.08 -5.25 13.92
N PHE A 50 18.08 -4.00 13.45
CA PHE A 50 17.84 -3.69 12.04
C PHE A 50 18.92 -2.73 11.49
N THR A 51 19.08 -2.69 10.17
CA THR A 51 19.99 -1.76 9.51
C THR A 51 19.26 -0.47 9.13
N LEU A 52 19.85 0.70 9.43
CA LEU A 52 19.27 2.02 9.15
C LEU A 52 20.10 2.76 8.11
N ARG A 53 19.43 3.43 7.17
CA ARG A 53 20.01 4.35 6.19
C ARG A 53 19.07 5.55 6.01
N ALA A 54 19.63 6.75 5.82
CA ALA A 54 18.87 7.95 5.50
C ALA A 54 19.05 8.35 4.04
N VAL A 55 17.98 8.81 3.41
CA VAL A 55 17.97 9.32 2.02
C VAL A 55 17.27 10.67 2.00
N HIS A 56 17.98 11.68 1.52
CA HIS A 56 17.42 13.00 1.19
C HIS A 56 17.19 13.10 -0.31
N VAL A 57 16.02 13.61 -0.72
CA VAL A 57 15.70 13.83 -2.14
C VAL A 57 15.61 15.31 -2.41
N HIS A 58 16.58 15.81 -3.16
CA HIS A 58 16.65 17.20 -3.61
C HIS A 58 15.84 17.35 -4.90
N HIS A 59 14.71 18.06 -4.84
CA HIS A 59 13.74 18.14 -5.94
C HIS A 59 14.07 19.14 -7.05
N GLY A 60 15.10 19.98 -6.88
CA GLY A 60 15.46 21.03 -7.84
C GLY A 60 14.43 22.18 -7.92
N ILE A 61 13.64 22.42 -6.85
CA ILE A 61 12.54 23.40 -6.87
C ILE A 61 12.95 24.70 -6.17
N ARG A 62 13.64 24.64 -5.01
CA ARG A 62 13.84 25.78 -4.11
C ARG A 62 15.26 26.35 -4.12
N GLY A 63 16.15 25.90 -5.02
CA GLY A 63 17.52 26.38 -5.13
C GLY A 63 18.25 26.35 -3.78
N ALA A 64 18.84 27.46 -3.35
CA ALA A 64 19.65 27.54 -2.12
C ALA A 64 18.97 27.06 -0.83
N GLU A 65 17.64 27.09 -0.72
CA GLU A 65 16.94 26.50 0.44
C GLU A 65 17.05 24.98 0.43
N ALA A 66 16.90 24.35 -0.73
CA ALA A 66 17.02 22.90 -0.86
C ALA A 66 18.46 22.43 -0.60
N ASP A 67 19.46 23.20 -1.07
CA ASP A 67 20.89 22.94 -0.80
C ASP A 67 21.18 23.00 0.71
N ARG A 68 20.62 24.00 1.41
CA ARG A 68 20.73 24.11 2.87
C ARG A 68 20.08 22.93 3.58
N ASP A 69 18.91 22.46 3.14
CA ASP A 69 18.18 21.36 3.74
C ASP A 69 18.93 20.01 3.55
N GLU A 70 19.57 19.85 2.40
CA GLU A 70 20.48 18.73 2.12
C GLU A 70 21.70 18.75 3.04
N ALA A 71 22.43 19.87 3.10
CA ALA A 71 23.60 20.04 3.95
C ALA A 71 23.26 19.85 5.45
N PHE A 72 22.08 20.29 5.90
CA PHE A 72 21.60 20.03 7.24
C PHE A 72 21.40 18.53 7.49
N SER A 73 20.72 17.84 6.55
CA SER A 73 20.43 16.41 6.63
C SER A 73 21.71 15.57 6.66
N GLU A 74 22.70 15.92 5.84
CA GLU A 74 24.02 15.28 5.81
C GLU A 74 24.76 15.43 7.14
N LYS A 75 24.84 16.64 7.67
CA LYS A 75 25.48 16.92 8.97
C LYS A 75 24.79 16.17 10.11
N LEU A 76 23.48 16.11 10.08
CA LEU A 76 22.71 15.37 11.08
C LEU A 76 23.03 13.88 11.05
N CYS A 77 23.05 13.28 9.87
CA CYS A 77 23.38 11.86 9.70
C CYS A 77 24.83 11.56 10.11
N ALA A 78 25.78 12.43 9.76
CA ALA A 78 27.17 12.30 10.18
C ALA A 78 27.31 12.35 11.71
N LYS A 79 26.56 13.24 12.40
CA LYS A 79 26.55 13.31 13.87
C LYS A 79 26.01 12.02 14.52
N LEU A 80 25.06 11.33 13.86
CA LEU A 80 24.42 10.12 14.36
C LEU A 80 25.09 8.83 13.85
N ASP A 81 26.17 8.93 13.08
CA ASP A 81 26.81 7.78 12.41
C ASP A 81 25.82 6.93 11.58
N ILE A 82 24.90 7.60 10.87
CA ILE A 82 23.92 6.97 10.00
C ILE A 82 24.35 7.14 8.54
N PRO A 83 24.46 6.04 7.76
CA PRO A 83 24.72 6.13 6.32
C PRO A 83 23.71 7.04 5.62
N PHE A 84 24.22 8.06 4.92
CA PHE A 84 23.43 9.09 4.23
C PHE A 84 23.62 9.01 2.72
N GLN A 85 22.54 9.29 1.98
CA GLN A 85 22.57 9.43 0.52
C GLN A 85 21.69 10.61 0.11
N ALA A 86 22.26 11.57 -0.62
CA ALA A 86 21.51 12.59 -1.34
C ALA A 86 21.19 12.10 -2.76
N VAL A 87 19.97 12.36 -3.22
CA VAL A 87 19.51 12.05 -4.58
C VAL A 87 18.90 13.30 -5.19
N HIS A 88 19.48 13.79 -6.27
CA HIS A 88 19.00 14.96 -6.99
C HIS A 88 18.07 14.55 -8.12
N VAL A 89 16.88 15.16 -8.17
CA VAL A 89 15.86 14.92 -9.19
C VAL A 89 15.36 16.25 -9.78
N ALA A 90 15.02 16.22 -11.08
CA ALA A 90 14.54 17.41 -11.80
C ALA A 90 13.01 17.44 -11.83
N ALA A 91 12.35 17.69 -10.70
CA ALA A 91 10.90 17.68 -10.60
C ALA A 91 10.19 18.68 -11.54
N PRO A 92 10.69 19.91 -11.78
CA PRO A 92 10.09 20.83 -12.75
C PRO A 92 10.08 20.28 -14.18
N ALA A 93 11.20 19.71 -14.64
CA ALA A 93 11.32 19.13 -15.98
C ALA A 93 10.38 17.92 -16.14
N TYR A 94 10.33 17.05 -15.13
CA TYR A 94 9.44 15.90 -15.12
C TYR A 94 7.96 16.30 -15.16
N ALA A 95 7.57 17.32 -14.38
CA ALA A 95 6.22 17.87 -14.37
C ALA A 95 5.79 18.38 -15.76
N ALA A 96 6.67 19.17 -16.41
CA ALA A 96 6.43 19.72 -17.75
C ALA A 96 6.30 18.62 -18.81
N GLN A 97 7.18 17.60 -18.76
CA GLN A 97 7.18 16.50 -19.71
C GLN A 97 5.92 15.62 -19.63
N HIS A 98 5.38 15.41 -18.41
CA HIS A 98 4.27 14.48 -18.18
C HIS A 98 2.92 15.17 -17.95
N GLY A 99 2.85 16.51 -18.01
CA GLY A 99 1.61 17.25 -17.78
C GLY A 99 1.09 17.13 -16.34
N LEU A 100 2.01 16.99 -15.36
CA LEU A 100 1.68 16.81 -13.95
C LEU A 100 1.82 18.12 -13.17
N SER A 101 1.17 18.20 -12.00
CA SER A 101 1.50 19.25 -11.04
C SER A 101 2.92 19.06 -10.50
N LEU A 102 3.57 20.15 -10.08
CA LEU A 102 4.92 20.10 -9.50
C LEU A 102 4.97 19.23 -8.24
N GLU A 103 3.93 19.25 -7.41
CA GLU A 103 3.80 18.43 -6.22
C GLU A 103 3.72 16.93 -6.56
N GLU A 104 2.90 16.59 -7.56
CA GLU A 104 2.75 15.20 -8.01
C GLU A 104 4.04 14.66 -8.60
N ALA A 105 4.72 15.44 -9.45
CA ALA A 105 6.02 15.10 -10.01
C ALA A 105 7.08 14.89 -8.92
N ALA A 106 7.19 15.83 -7.98
CA ALA A 106 8.09 15.71 -6.84
C ALA A 106 7.79 14.48 -5.98
N ARG A 107 6.51 14.16 -5.78
CA ARG A 107 6.09 12.97 -5.04
C ARG A 107 6.49 11.68 -5.76
N ILE A 108 6.25 11.56 -7.06
CA ILE A 108 6.63 10.39 -7.87
C ILE A 108 8.13 10.16 -7.78
N LEU A 109 8.92 11.17 -8.14
CA LEU A 109 10.39 11.08 -8.15
C LEU A 109 10.98 10.78 -6.77
N ARG A 110 10.38 11.31 -5.70
CA ARG A 110 10.78 10.97 -4.33
C ARG A 110 10.60 9.49 -4.03
N TYR A 111 9.46 8.90 -4.38
CA TYR A 111 9.23 7.48 -4.12
C TYR A 111 10.09 6.59 -5.01
N GLU A 112 10.40 6.98 -6.24
CA GLU A 112 11.33 6.27 -7.11
C GLU A 112 12.76 6.27 -6.52
N ALA A 113 13.24 7.41 -6.05
CA ALA A 113 14.55 7.53 -5.40
C ALA A 113 14.64 6.69 -4.11
N LEU A 114 13.61 6.73 -3.27
CA LEU A 114 13.54 5.92 -2.05
C LEU A 114 13.47 4.42 -2.35
N GLU A 115 12.73 4.02 -3.38
CA GLU A 115 12.62 2.62 -3.81
C GLU A 115 13.96 2.09 -4.35
N ALA A 116 14.69 2.89 -5.15
CA ALA A 116 16.03 2.54 -5.61
C ALA A 116 16.99 2.32 -4.43
N ALA A 117 16.98 3.22 -3.45
CA ALA A 117 17.81 3.08 -2.24
C ALA A 117 17.40 1.86 -1.39
N ARG A 118 16.11 1.57 -1.30
CA ARG A 118 15.60 0.35 -0.63
C ARG A 118 16.09 -0.92 -1.31
N GLN A 119 16.05 -0.97 -2.64
CA GLN A 119 16.52 -2.12 -3.42
C GLN A 119 18.02 -2.34 -3.22
N GLN A 120 18.85 -1.27 -3.22
CA GLN A 120 20.27 -1.35 -2.94
C GLN A 120 20.55 -1.89 -1.53
N LEU A 121 19.79 -1.40 -0.52
CA LEU A 121 19.89 -1.91 0.84
C LEU A 121 19.52 -3.39 0.92
N GLY A 122 18.43 -3.80 0.26
CA GLY A 122 17.99 -5.19 0.19
C GLY A 122 19.03 -6.13 -0.42
N GLN A 123 19.71 -5.71 -1.49
CA GLN A 123 20.83 -6.45 -2.09
C GLN A 123 21.99 -6.61 -1.10
N THR A 124 22.35 -5.53 -0.37
CA THR A 124 23.41 -5.57 0.65
C THR A 124 23.09 -6.54 1.78
N LEU A 125 21.82 -6.61 2.21
CA LEU A 125 21.38 -7.53 3.26
C LEU A 125 21.39 -8.99 2.80
N ALA A 126 21.06 -9.26 1.54
CA ALA A 126 21.04 -10.62 0.97
C ALA A 126 22.46 -11.23 0.87
N VAL A 127 23.49 -10.40 0.74
CA VAL A 127 24.90 -10.85 0.63
C VAL A 127 25.54 -11.11 2.01
N ARG A 128 24.98 -10.61 3.13
CA ARG A 128 25.51 -10.87 4.46
C ARG A 128 25.32 -12.34 4.84
N PRO A 129 26.42 -13.12 5.09
CA PRO A 129 26.32 -14.51 5.50
C PRO A 129 25.59 -14.63 6.85
N SER A 130 24.78 -15.67 6.99
CA SER A 130 23.91 -15.95 8.16
C SER A 130 24.70 -16.21 9.48
N ASN A 131 26.03 -16.16 9.49
CA ASN A 131 26.93 -16.56 10.58
C ASN A 131 27.84 -15.44 11.11
N ALA A 132 27.37 -14.19 11.20
CA ALA A 132 28.11 -13.20 12.02
C ALA A 132 27.74 -13.43 13.50
N PRO A 133 28.75 -13.63 14.41
CA PRO A 133 28.48 -13.81 15.84
C PRO A 133 27.87 -12.54 16.42
N VAL A 134 26.78 -12.72 17.18
CA VAL A 134 26.20 -11.65 18.01
C VAL A 134 27.22 -11.31 19.09
N PRO A 135 27.61 -10.03 19.28
CA PRO A 135 28.48 -9.65 20.40
C PRO A 135 27.77 -9.96 21.73
N ASP A 136 28.45 -10.70 22.56
CA ASP A 136 27.97 -11.28 23.83
C ASP A 136 28.00 -10.24 24.99
N SER A 137 27.46 -9.03 24.79
CA SER A 137 27.49 -7.97 25.78
C SER A 137 26.08 -7.50 26.21
N ALA A 138 25.21 -8.40 26.57
CA ALA A 138 23.95 -8.06 27.25
C ALA A 138 23.41 -9.20 28.12
N ARG A 139 24.30 -9.87 28.90
CA ARG A 139 23.88 -10.73 30.02
C ARG A 139 24.36 -10.08 31.32
N THR A 140 23.53 -9.20 31.87
CA THR A 140 23.54 -8.98 33.31
C THR A 140 22.11 -9.00 33.81
N SER A 141 21.89 -10.02 34.63
CA SER A 141 20.74 -10.21 35.50
C SER A 141 20.61 -9.04 36.47
N ASP A 142 19.38 -8.54 36.65
CA ASP A 142 18.81 -8.35 38.01
C ASP A 142 17.37 -7.90 37.85
N SER A 143 16.48 -8.75 38.35
CA SER A 143 15.06 -8.41 38.67
C SER A 143 14.96 -7.98 40.12
N PRO A 144 14.06 -7.05 40.44
CA PRO A 144 13.20 -7.29 41.56
C PRO A 144 11.71 -7.40 41.16
N ALA A 145 11.07 -8.33 41.83
CA ALA A 145 9.65 -8.62 41.78
C ALA A 145 8.80 -7.43 42.27
N PHE A 146 7.72 -7.16 41.55
CA PHE A 146 6.59 -6.41 42.11
C PHE A 146 5.30 -7.15 41.82
N THR A 147 4.60 -7.50 42.92
CA THR A 147 3.32 -8.21 42.96
C THR A 147 2.14 -7.26 42.93
N ALA A 148 1.06 -7.75 42.35
CA ALA A 148 -0.35 -7.50 42.58
C ALA A 148 -1.12 -6.55 41.66
N GLY A 149 -2.19 -7.08 41.07
CA GLY A 149 -3.36 -6.35 40.56
C GLY A 149 -3.77 -6.69 39.15
N SER A 150 -4.47 -7.82 38.94
CA SER A 150 -5.28 -8.04 37.72
C SER A 150 -6.52 -7.13 37.75
N PRO A 151 -7.07 -6.70 36.57
CA PRO A 151 -7.68 -7.61 35.62
C PRO A 151 -7.55 -7.24 34.13
N SER A 152 -7.97 -8.15 33.29
CA SER A 152 -8.23 -8.18 31.87
C SER A 152 -7.08 -8.70 31.00
N ARG A 153 -7.31 -9.93 30.52
CA ARG A 153 -6.42 -10.70 29.64
C ARG A 153 -6.20 -9.97 28.30
N LEU A 154 -5.01 -9.43 28.16
CA LEU A 154 -4.37 -9.23 26.86
C LEU A 154 -3.67 -10.55 26.47
N PRO A 155 -3.62 -10.93 25.19
CA PRO A 155 -2.98 -12.18 24.79
C PRO A 155 -1.51 -12.18 25.17
N ASP A 156 -1.12 -13.27 25.81
CA ASP A 156 0.16 -13.53 26.42
C ASP A 156 1.31 -13.41 25.41
N ALA A 157 2.39 -12.76 25.80
CA ALA A 157 3.65 -12.61 25.04
C ALA A 157 4.31 -13.96 24.64
N ARG A 158 3.73 -15.09 25.04
CA ARG A 158 4.15 -16.44 24.66
C ARG A 158 3.69 -16.87 23.27
N SER A 159 2.77 -16.16 22.62
CA SER A 159 2.34 -16.43 21.24
C SER A 159 3.33 -16.00 20.16
N MET A 160 4.42 -15.29 20.51
CA MET A 160 5.47 -14.92 19.55
C MET A 160 6.46 -16.04 19.20
N LYS A 161 6.29 -17.26 19.71
CA LYS A 161 7.19 -18.42 19.44
C LYS A 161 6.87 -19.21 18.18
N GLY A 162 6.03 -18.72 17.28
CA GLY A 162 5.56 -19.46 16.09
C GLY A 162 5.88 -18.88 14.72
N LEU A 163 6.63 -17.78 14.61
CA LEU A 163 7.07 -17.30 13.29
C LEU A 163 8.32 -18.10 12.87
N PRO A 164 8.33 -18.72 11.68
CA PRO A 164 9.52 -19.42 11.20
C PRO A 164 10.66 -18.40 11.06
N ALA A 165 11.79 -18.70 11.69
CA ALA A 165 13.04 -17.94 11.65
C ALA A 165 13.71 -17.88 10.26
N SER A 166 12.98 -18.15 9.19
CA SER A 166 13.46 -18.43 7.84
C SER A 166 12.94 -17.50 6.76
N SER A 167 12.49 -16.29 7.05
CA SER A 167 12.29 -15.29 5.99
C SER A 167 13.57 -14.47 5.84
N ALA A 168 14.08 -14.35 4.60
CA ALA A 168 15.21 -13.47 4.29
C ALA A 168 14.90 -12.03 4.78
N PRO A 169 15.94 -11.27 5.22
CA PRO A 169 15.77 -9.89 5.64
C PRO A 169 15.09 -9.08 4.56
N ALA A 170 14.09 -8.28 4.92
CA ALA A 170 13.39 -7.38 4.02
C ALA A 170 13.94 -5.96 4.15
N ALA A 171 13.79 -5.14 3.10
CA ALA A 171 14.09 -3.72 3.16
C ALA A 171 12.82 -2.90 3.04
N TRP A 172 12.68 -1.85 3.86
CA TRP A 172 11.51 -1.00 3.99
C TRP A 172 11.85 0.47 3.80
N ILE A 173 10.89 1.26 3.32
CA ILE A 173 10.96 2.72 3.29
C ILE A 173 10.14 3.24 4.47
N ALA A 174 10.76 3.93 5.42
CA ALA A 174 10.08 4.59 6.52
C ALA A 174 9.79 6.06 6.20
N VAL A 175 8.54 6.46 6.34
CA VAL A 175 8.08 7.84 6.15
C VAL A 175 7.43 8.38 7.42
N ALA A 176 7.60 9.68 7.67
CA ALA A 176 7.25 10.34 8.92
C ALA A 176 5.79 10.81 9.00
N HIS A 177 4.85 10.09 8.39
CA HIS A 177 3.43 10.37 8.58
C HIS A 177 3.03 10.08 10.03
N HIS A 178 2.31 11.01 10.62
CA HIS A 178 1.90 10.98 12.02
C HIS A 178 0.36 10.96 12.17
N LEU A 179 -0.14 10.96 13.40
CA LEU A 179 -1.57 10.86 13.73
C LEU A 179 -2.42 11.96 13.07
N ASP A 180 -1.90 13.19 13.04
CA ASP A 180 -2.63 14.31 12.45
C ASP A 180 -2.73 14.20 10.92
N ASP A 181 -1.69 13.66 10.23
CA ASP A 181 -1.76 13.33 8.81
C ASP A 181 -2.83 12.26 8.51
N GLN A 182 -3.03 11.32 9.46
CA GLN A 182 -4.08 10.32 9.36
C GLN A 182 -5.46 11.00 9.42
N ALA A 183 -5.67 11.87 10.40
CA ALA A 183 -6.92 12.63 10.54
C ALA A 183 -7.19 13.53 9.32
N GLU A 184 -6.17 14.24 8.82
CA GLU A 184 -6.25 15.03 7.59
C GLU A 184 -6.70 14.16 6.39
N THR A 185 -6.11 12.97 6.24
CA THR A 185 -6.43 12.06 5.13
C THR A 185 -7.87 11.57 5.21
N VAL A 186 -8.34 11.20 6.40
CA VAL A 186 -9.72 10.75 6.63
C VAL A 186 -10.71 11.86 6.32
N LEU A 187 -10.49 13.06 6.86
CA LEU A 187 -11.35 14.22 6.60
C LEU A 187 -11.36 14.61 5.12
N HIS A 188 -10.20 14.63 4.48
CA HIS A 188 -10.10 14.91 3.04
C HIS A 188 -10.90 13.90 2.21
N ASN A 189 -10.82 12.63 2.53
CA ASN A 189 -11.56 11.58 1.85
C ASN A 189 -13.06 11.64 2.15
N LEU A 190 -13.45 11.98 3.39
CA LEU A 190 -14.85 12.18 3.81
C LEU A 190 -15.52 13.30 2.98
N VAL A 191 -14.87 14.45 2.86
CA VAL A 191 -15.36 15.59 2.06
C VAL A 191 -15.54 15.23 0.59
N ARG A 192 -14.73 14.29 0.07
CA ARG A 192 -14.84 13.80 -1.32
C ARG A 192 -15.84 12.68 -1.50
N GLY A 193 -16.57 12.26 -0.44
CA GLY A 193 -17.55 11.19 -0.51
C GLY A 193 -16.96 9.79 -0.66
N ALA A 194 -15.77 9.57 -0.11
CA ALA A 194 -15.14 8.26 -0.16
C ALA A 194 -15.92 7.21 0.65
N GLY A 195 -16.00 5.98 0.14
CA GLY A 195 -16.55 4.82 0.85
C GLY A 195 -15.59 4.26 1.92
N LEU A 196 -15.91 3.08 2.45
CA LEU A 196 -15.17 2.42 3.55
C LEU A 196 -13.65 2.45 3.34
N ARG A 197 -13.17 1.99 2.18
CA ARG A 197 -11.74 1.94 1.86
C ARG A 197 -11.05 3.29 1.93
N GLY A 198 -11.71 4.35 1.46
CA GLY A 198 -11.16 5.70 1.52
C GLY A 198 -11.16 6.27 2.94
N LEU A 199 -12.21 5.99 3.74
CA LEU A 199 -12.33 6.41 5.12
C LEU A 199 -11.44 5.61 6.08
N ALA A 200 -10.94 4.44 5.68
CA ALA A 200 -9.93 3.68 6.40
C ALA A 200 -8.58 4.42 6.53
N GLY A 201 -8.42 5.54 5.83
CA GLY A 201 -7.24 6.39 5.90
C GLY A 201 -5.96 5.72 5.36
N MET A 202 -4.81 6.11 5.92
CA MET A 202 -3.52 5.53 5.54
C MET A 202 -3.28 4.21 6.28
N GLU A 203 -2.79 3.21 5.54
CA GLU A 203 -2.29 1.97 6.12
C GLU A 203 -0.95 2.20 6.83
N ASN A 204 -0.72 1.52 7.95
CA ASN A 204 0.58 1.51 8.64
C ASN A 204 1.71 0.89 7.79
N ARG A 205 1.35 -0.05 6.90
CA ARG A 205 2.21 -0.62 5.86
C ARG A 205 1.45 -0.69 4.53
N ARG A 206 2.10 -0.22 3.46
CA ARG A 206 1.59 -0.36 2.10
C ARG A 206 2.75 -0.63 1.14
N ASN A 207 2.72 -1.75 0.44
CA ASN A 207 3.86 -2.22 -0.37
C ASN A 207 5.14 -2.27 0.49
N HIS A 208 6.17 -1.51 0.10
CA HIS A 208 7.44 -1.42 0.82
C HIS A 208 7.53 -0.20 1.77
N VAL A 209 6.44 0.56 1.91
CA VAL A 209 6.40 1.77 2.75
C VAL A 209 5.79 1.46 4.11
N ILE A 210 6.48 1.83 5.18
CA ILE A 210 6.02 1.75 6.57
C ILE A 210 5.89 3.14 7.19
N ARG A 211 4.98 3.27 8.18
CA ARG A 211 4.68 4.54 8.86
C ARG A 211 4.75 4.36 10.38
N PRO A 212 5.97 4.38 10.93
CA PRO A 212 6.17 4.10 12.36
C PRO A 212 5.56 5.12 13.31
N LEU A 213 5.27 6.34 12.84
CA LEU A 213 4.76 7.44 13.66
C LEU A 213 3.24 7.65 13.53
N LEU A 214 2.50 6.75 12.87
CA LEU A 214 1.10 6.96 12.53
C LEU A 214 0.17 7.04 13.77
N SER A 215 0.62 6.57 14.94
CA SER A 215 -0.07 6.70 16.23
C SER A 215 0.35 7.93 17.04
N ILE A 216 1.40 8.66 16.64
CA ILE A 216 2.02 9.72 17.43
C ILE A 216 1.45 11.08 17.02
N LYS A 217 1.06 11.90 18.03
CA LYS A 217 0.61 13.28 17.81
C LYS A 217 1.78 14.16 17.36
N ARG A 218 1.54 15.06 16.42
CA ARG A 218 2.58 16.01 15.97
C ARG A 218 3.09 16.91 17.11
N GLU A 219 2.22 17.25 18.02
CA GLU A 219 2.57 18.04 19.19
C GLU A 219 3.63 17.35 20.07
N ASP A 220 3.52 16.03 20.26
CA ASP A 220 4.47 15.26 21.05
C ASP A 220 5.83 15.14 20.33
N ILE A 221 5.82 15.06 19.00
CA ILE A 221 7.04 15.15 18.18
C ILE A 221 7.77 16.47 18.43
N LEU A 222 7.06 17.59 18.33
CA LEU A 222 7.64 18.92 18.51
C LEU A 222 8.10 19.15 19.95
N LYS A 223 7.33 18.70 20.97
CA LYS A 223 7.74 18.75 22.37
C LYS A 223 9.02 17.97 22.61
N TRP A 224 9.12 16.78 22.05
CA TRP A 224 10.30 15.92 22.19
C TRP A 224 11.54 16.57 21.54
N LEU A 225 11.43 17.06 20.31
CA LEU A 225 12.55 17.75 19.62
C LEU A 225 13.03 18.96 20.42
N LYS A 226 12.09 19.75 20.98
CA LYS A 226 12.40 20.88 21.84
C LYS A 226 13.07 20.46 23.15
N GLN A 227 12.59 19.41 23.80
CA GLN A 227 13.12 18.90 25.07
C GLN A 227 14.59 18.47 24.93
N TYR A 228 14.97 17.89 23.78
CA TYR A 228 16.32 17.39 23.53
C TYR A 228 17.18 18.37 22.70
N ASP A 229 16.71 19.59 22.50
CA ASP A 229 17.39 20.66 21.72
C ASP A 229 17.86 20.17 20.35
N ILE A 230 16.98 19.44 19.64
CA ILE A 230 17.27 18.90 18.32
C ILE A 230 16.83 19.88 17.26
N PRO A 231 17.76 20.42 16.45
CA PRO A 231 17.44 21.34 15.38
C PRO A 231 16.74 20.62 14.20
N TYR A 232 15.91 21.37 13.49
CA TYR A 232 15.25 20.95 12.25
C TYR A 232 15.03 22.14 11.33
N VAL A 233 14.74 21.88 10.07
CA VAL A 233 14.43 22.92 9.07
C VAL A 233 12.94 23.13 8.98
N THR A 234 12.53 24.39 8.85
CA THR A 234 11.12 24.75 8.62
C THR A 234 10.94 25.08 7.14
N ASP A 235 10.01 24.37 6.48
CA ASP A 235 9.68 24.59 5.07
C ASP A 235 8.72 25.79 4.92
N SER A 236 9.13 26.80 4.14
CA SER A 236 8.34 28.00 3.88
C SER A 236 7.10 27.77 3.03
N THR A 237 7.05 26.67 2.27
CA THR A 237 5.95 26.38 1.31
C THR A 237 4.73 25.69 1.94
N ASN A 238 4.81 25.29 3.22
CA ASN A 238 3.71 24.59 3.91
C ASN A 238 2.47 25.46 4.22
N ALA A 239 2.49 26.76 3.87
CA ALA A 239 1.49 27.74 4.30
C ALA A 239 0.43 28.07 3.23
N ASP A 240 0.44 27.48 2.03
CA ASP A 240 -0.52 27.85 0.97
C ASP A 240 -1.92 27.29 1.25
N PRO A 241 -2.93 28.14 1.57
CA PRO A 241 -4.29 27.72 1.92
C PRO A 241 -5.13 27.26 0.71
N HIS A 242 -4.66 27.42 -0.52
CA HIS A 242 -5.40 27.01 -1.72
C HIS A 242 -5.57 25.51 -1.84
N TYR A 243 -4.71 24.73 -1.18
CA TYR A 243 -4.83 23.28 -1.18
C TYR A 243 -5.80 22.80 -0.10
N THR A 244 -6.79 22.01 -0.46
CA THR A 244 -7.80 21.45 0.46
C THR A 244 -7.17 20.80 1.71
N ARG A 245 -6.05 20.11 1.56
CA ARG A 245 -5.35 19.45 2.66
C ARG A 245 -4.75 20.48 3.62
N ASN A 246 -4.16 21.56 3.11
CA ASN A 246 -3.64 22.65 3.95
C ASN A 246 -4.77 23.34 4.71
N ARG A 247 -5.93 23.55 4.09
CA ARG A 247 -7.12 24.10 4.76
C ARG A 247 -7.65 23.20 5.88
N ILE A 248 -7.65 21.87 5.66
CA ILE A 248 -8.02 20.94 6.72
C ILE A 248 -7.03 21.04 7.89
N ARG A 249 -5.73 21.08 7.62
CA ARG A 249 -4.67 21.20 8.63
C ARG A 249 -4.72 22.52 9.40
N SER A 250 -4.89 23.64 8.71
CA SER A 250 -4.78 24.98 9.31
C SER A 250 -6.07 25.51 9.92
N THR A 251 -7.23 24.98 9.52
CA THR A 251 -8.54 25.49 9.95
C THR A 251 -9.41 24.39 10.57
N VAL A 252 -9.71 23.33 9.82
CA VAL A 252 -10.72 22.35 10.27
C VAL A 252 -10.24 21.52 11.48
N LEU A 253 -9.02 21.00 11.45
CA LEU A 253 -8.49 20.23 12.58
C LEU A 253 -8.33 21.06 13.87
N PRO A 254 -7.84 22.30 13.83
CA PRO A 254 -7.86 23.17 15.02
C PRO A 254 -9.25 23.35 15.63
N GLU A 255 -10.26 23.70 14.82
CA GLU A 255 -11.64 23.82 15.27
C GLU A 255 -12.18 22.54 15.91
N LEU A 256 -11.91 21.38 15.30
CA LEU A 256 -12.30 20.10 15.88
C LEU A 256 -11.61 19.82 17.21
N ARG A 257 -10.37 20.29 17.41
CA ARG A 257 -9.62 20.16 18.68
C ARG A 257 -10.12 21.10 19.77
N GLU A 258 -10.67 22.26 19.39
CA GLU A 258 -11.35 23.12 20.36
C GLU A 258 -12.61 22.45 20.91
N ILE A 259 -13.35 21.70 20.08
CA ILE A 259 -14.50 20.90 20.52
C ILE A 259 -14.03 19.71 21.35
N ASN A 260 -13.01 19.01 20.89
CA ASN A 260 -12.44 17.84 21.57
C ASN A 260 -10.92 17.74 21.32
N PRO A 261 -10.06 17.93 22.33
CA PRO A 261 -8.62 17.84 22.18
C PRO A 261 -8.11 16.52 21.58
N GLU A 262 -8.87 15.41 21.76
CA GLU A 262 -8.55 14.10 21.22
C GLU A 262 -9.16 13.84 19.82
N ALA A 263 -9.68 14.86 19.12
CA ALA A 263 -10.36 14.70 17.83
C ALA A 263 -9.53 13.93 16.80
N SER A 264 -8.22 14.25 16.67
CA SER A 264 -7.32 13.52 15.75
C SER A 264 -7.22 12.03 16.09
N ALA A 265 -7.14 11.69 17.38
CA ALA A 265 -7.05 10.30 17.84
C ALA A 265 -8.38 9.55 17.60
N HIS A 266 -9.51 10.19 17.85
CA HIS A 266 -10.83 9.60 17.61
C HIS A 266 -11.08 9.37 16.12
N ILE A 267 -10.67 10.30 15.25
CA ILE A 267 -10.75 10.13 13.77
C ILE A 267 -9.87 8.96 13.33
N ALA A 268 -8.63 8.88 13.83
CA ALA A 268 -7.73 7.79 13.49
C ALA A 268 -8.22 6.43 13.99
N HIS A 269 -8.84 6.39 15.21
CA HIS A 269 -9.46 5.18 15.74
C HIS A 269 -10.64 4.72 14.89
N SER A 270 -11.52 5.64 14.49
CA SER A 270 -12.63 5.34 13.59
C SER A 270 -12.14 4.79 12.25
N ALA A 271 -11.06 5.38 11.70
CA ALA A 271 -10.44 4.88 10.48
C ALA A 271 -9.85 3.46 10.64
N ALA A 272 -9.33 3.11 11.82
CA ALA A 272 -8.85 1.76 12.11
C ALA A 272 -10.00 0.73 12.10
N LEU A 273 -11.13 1.06 12.74
CA LEU A 273 -12.33 0.21 12.71
C LEU A 273 -12.88 0.02 11.30
N LEU A 274 -12.91 1.11 10.51
CA LEU A 274 -13.33 1.04 9.11
C LEU A 274 -12.38 0.18 8.26
N ARG A 275 -11.09 0.18 8.58
CA ARG A 275 -10.09 -0.67 7.91
C ARG A 275 -10.32 -2.15 8.21
N GLU A 276 -10.64 -2.50 9.44
CA GLU A 276 -10.99 -3.87 9.82
C GLU A 276 -12.25 -4.34 9.07
N ALA A 277 -13.26 -3.48 8.98
CA ALA A 277 -14.47 -3.77 8.21
C ALA A 277 -14.17 -3.93 6.71
N ASP A 278 -13.35 -3.04 6.12
CA ASP A 278 -12.92 -3.14 4.72
C ASP A 278 -12.18 -4.46 4.45
N ALA A 279 -11.25 -4.84 5.33
CA ALA A 279 -10.51 -6.10 5.23
C ALA A 279 -11.44 -7.32 5.33
N TYR A 280 -12.43 -7.30 6.21
CA TYR A 280 -13.42 -8.36 6.35
C TYR A 280 -14.24 -8.54 5.08
N PHE A 281 -14.81 -7.46 4.54
CA PHE A 281 -15.59 -7.53 3.30
C PHE A 281 -14.75 -7.95 2.11
N HIS A 282 -13.50 -7.50 2.04
CA HIS A 282 -12.58 -7.93 0.99
C HIS A 282 -12.25 -9.43 1.09
N ALA A 283 -11.99 -9.95 2.27
CA ALA A 283 -11.75 -11.38 2.49
C ALA A 283 -12.98 -12.22 2.11
N LEU A 284 -14.18 -11.77 2.48
CA LEU A 284 -15.43 -12.42 2.11
C LEU A 284 -15.62 -12.45 0.58
N ALA A 285 -15.34 -11.33 -0.11
CA ALA A 285 -15.40 -11.25 -1.56
C ALA A 285 -14.38 -12.17 -2.25
N LEU A 286 -13.16 -12.23 -1.74
CA LEU A 286 -12.13 -13.15 -2.22
C LEU A 286 -12.59 -14.60 -2.14
N GLN A 287 -13.07 -15.03 -0.97
CA GLN A 287 -13.57 -16.40 -0.76
C GLN A 287 -14.74 -16.72 -1.72
N TYR A 288 -15.65 -15.76 -1.89
CA TYR A 288 -16.79 -15.96 -2.79
C TYR A 288 -16.33 -16.10 -4.26
N VAL A 289 -15.45 -15.25 -4.72
CA VAL A 289 -14.91 -15.26 -6.09
C VAL A 289 -14.07 -16.52 -6.33
N ASP A 290 -13.24 -16.94 -5.38
CA ASP A 290 -12.45 -18.19 -5.46
C ASP A 290 -13.34 -19.42 -5.62
N ALA A 291 -14.47 -19.45 -4.91
CA ALA A 291 -15.39 -20.59 -4.93
C ALA A 291 -16.27 -20.66 -6.20
N HIS A 292 -16.56 -19.52 -6.83
CA HIS A 292 -17.63 -19.47 -7.83
C HIS A 292 -17.23 -18.88 -9.18
N ALA A 293 -16.13 -18.10 -9.28
CA ALA A 293 -15.77 -17.44 -10.51
C ALA A 293 -14.89 -18.32 -11.41
N THR A 294 -15.11 -18.23 -12.72
CA THR A 294 -14.29 -18.88 -13.73
C THR A 294 -13.62 -17.81 -14.60
N LEU A 295 -12.29 -17.75 -14.55
CA LEU A 295 -11.48 -16.87 -15.40
C LEU A 295 -11.11 -17.62 -16.69
N THR A 296 -11.43 -17.03 -17.83
CA THR A 296 -11.03 -17.52 -19.14
C THR A 296 -10.05 -16.54 -19.78
N VAL A 297 -8.92 -17.06 -20.21
CA VAL A 297 -7.89 -16.33 -20.97
C VAL A 297 -7.79 -17.03 -22.30
N ALA A 298 -8.33 -16.43 -23.36
CA ALA A 298 -8.31 -17.01 -24.70
C ALA A 298 -7.30 -16.27 -25.58
N PRO A 299 -6.43 -16.97 -26.33
CA PRO A 299 -5.68 -16.35 -27.43
C PRO A 299 -6.67 -15.91 -28.50
N ASP A 300 -6.37 -14.82 -29.18
CA ASP A 300 -7.23 -14.25 -30.24
C ASP A 300 -7.25 -15.17 -31.47
N SER A 301 -8.03 -16.23 -31.44
CA SER A 301 -8.34 -17.04 -32.62
C SER A 301 -9.85 -16.93 -32.87
N ALA A 302 -10.18 -16.27 -33.99
CA ALA A 302 -11.51 -16.34 -34.55
C ALA A 302 -11.88 -17.81 -34.77
N ASN A 303 -12.99 -18.25 -34.15
CA ASN A 303 -13.59 -19.58 -34.25
C ASN A 303 -13.00 -20.69 -33.34
N ALA A 304 -13.56 -20.80 -32.13
CA ALA A 304 -13.81 -22.12 -31.54
C ALA A 304 -14.93 -22.00 -30.48
N ILE A 305 -16.13 -22.32 -30.86
CA ILE A 305 -17.18 -22.73 -29.93
C ILE A 305 -16.82 -24.16 -29.52
N ASP A 306 -16.20 -24.35 -28.38
CA ASP A 306 -16.06 -25.70 -27.83
C ASP A 306 -17.04 -25.91 -26.66
N ARG A 307 -17.81 -26.97 -26.87
CA ARG A 307 -18.77 -27.52 -25.92
C ARG A 307 -18.07 -28.63 -25.14
N SER A 308 -17.57 -28.34 -23.96
CA SER A 308 -17.43 -29.40 -22.95
C SER A 308 -17.00 -28.82 -21.59
N ALA A 309 -17.82 -28.97 -20.61
CA ALA A 309 -17.53 -29.62 -19.33
C ALA A 309 -18.57 -29.19 -18.29
N HIS A 310 -19.60 -30.02 -18.18
CA HIS A 310 -20.52 -30.00 -17.03
C HIS A 310 -19.88 -30.82 -15.90
N ALA A 311 -19.20 -30.15 -14.99
CA ALA A 311 -18.99 -30.68 -13.64
C ALA A 311 -19.89 -29.87 -12.70
N ARG A 312 -20.89 -30.51 -12.09
CA ARG A 312 -21.76 -29.90 -11.08
C ARG A 312 -20.98 -29.74 -9.79
N PRO A 313 -20.78 -28.53 -9.26
CA PRO A 313 -20.33 -28.35 -7.89
C PRO A 313 -21.54 -28.52 -6.94
N LYS A 314 -21.31 -29.25 -5.83
CA LYS A 314 -22.24 -29.30 -4.69
C LYS A 314 -22.30 -27.92 -4.06
N SER A 315 -23.52 -27.42 -3.83
CA SER A 315 -23.75 -26.14 -3.14
C SER A 315 -23.05 -26.13 -1.77
N PRO A 316 -22.19 -25.16 -1.48
CA PRO A 316 -21.65 -24.98 -0.14
C PRO A 316 -22.71 -24.32 0.75
N ALA A 317 -22.79 -24.79 2.00
CA ALA A 317 -23.59 -24.17 3.05
C ALA A 317 -23.05 -22.76 3.35
N LEU A 318 -23.94 -21.84 3.74
CA LEU A 318 -23.59 -20.50 4.19
C LEU A 318 -22.45 -20.55 5.22
N PRO A 319 -21.43 -19.71 5.12
CA PRO A 319 -20.38 -19.66 6.13
C PRO A 319 -20.97 -19.25 7.48
N GLY A 320 -20.70 -20.07 8.50
CA GLY A 320 -20.95 -19.75 9.91
C GLY A 320 -20.17 -18.50 10.35
N PRO A 321 -20.35 -18.08 11.61
CA PRO A 321 -19.68 -16.89 12.13
C PRO A 321 -18.17 -16.97 11.90
N PRO A 322 -17.46 -15.83 11.73
CA PRO A 322 -16.11 -15.76 11.21
C PRO A 322 -15.15 -16.61 12.02
N VAL A 323 -14.53 -17.56 11.33
CA VAL A 323 -13.35 -18.26 11.83
C VAL A 323 -12.19 -17.25 11.79
N PRO A 324 -11.35 -17.14 12.83
CA PRO A 324 -10.19 -16.28 12.81
C PRO A 324 -9.34 -16.61 11.58
N LEU A 325 -8.85 -15.56 10.91
CA LEU A 325 -8.01 -15.65 9.73
C LEU A 325 -6.88 -16.67 9.96
N PRO A 326 -6.63 -17.60 9.04
CA PRO A 326 -5.49 -18.50 9.14
C PRO A 326 -4.20 -17.68 9.06
N GLU A 327 -3.28 -17.96 9.98
CA GLU A 327 -1.94 -17.42 9.95
C GLU A 327 -1.27 -17.74 8.60
N PRO A 328 -0.49 -16.83 8.00
CA PRO A 328 0.21 -17.07 6.75
C PRO A 328 1.36 -18.05 6.99
N GLY A 329 1.16 -19.33 6.71
CA GLY A 329 2.21 -20.31 6.88
C GLY A 329 1.79 -21.74 6.60
N ALA A 330 1.56 -22.09 5.35
CA ALA A 330 1.72 -23.45 4.87
C ALA A 330 2.28 -23.41 3.45
N SER A 331 3.59 -23.59 3.37
CA SER A 331 4.39 -23.72 2.15
C SER A 331 4.04 -25.00 1.42
N ALA A 332 3.53 -24.90 0.20
CA ALA A 332 3.60 -25.96 -0.79
C ALA A 332 4.94 -25.84 -1.55
N ARG A 333 5.76 -26.87 -1.46
CA ARG A 333 7.01 -27.03 -2.22
C ARG A 333 6.67 -27.26 -3.70
N GLY A 334 7.08 -26.34 -4.55
CA GLY A 334 7.05 -26.49 -6.00
C GLY A 334 8.42 -26.12 -6.58
N THR A 335 9.04 -27.10 -7.19
CA THR A 335 10.35 -27.08 -7.85
C THR A 335 10.42 -26.05 -8.97
N THR A 336 11.43 -25.19 -8.92
CA THR A 336 11.80 -24.26 -9.98
C THR A 336 12.63 -24.94 -11.06
N PRO A 337 12.39 -24.73 -12.35
CA PRO A 337 13.35 -25.04 -13.39
C PRO A 337 14.29 -23.85 -13.63
N ARG A 338 15.54 -24.19 -13.80
CA ARG A 338 16.73 -23.38 -14.08
C ARG A 338 16.65 -22.74 -15.46
N PRO A 339 17.03 -21.47 -15.67
CA PRO A 339 17.12 -20.88 -16.99
C PRO A 339 18.36 -21.37 -17.77
N PRO A 340 18.26 -21.54 -19.09
CA PRO A 340 19.40 -21.89 -19.94
C PRO A 340 20.26 -20.67 -20.26
N ALA A 341 21.54 -20.96 -20.51
CA ALA A 341 22.62 -20.03 -20.78
C ALA A 341 22.44 -19.28 -22.10
N LEU A 342 22.94 -18.03 -22.10
CA LEU A 342 23.10 -17.17 -23.26
C LEU A 342 24.05 -17.80 -24.29
N ALA A 343 23.61 -17.88 -25.54
CA ALA A 343 24.46 -18.03 -26.72
C ALA A 343 24.29 -16.80 -27.60
N GLU A 344 25.39 -16.08 -27.77
CA GLU A 344 25.54 -15.04 -28.77
C GLU A 344 25.48 -15.66 -30.18
N ASN A 345 24.65 -15.11 -31.05
CA ASN A 345 25.01 -15.09 -32.48
C ASN A 345 24.26 -13.98 -33.25
N SER A 346 25.05 -13.23 -33.95
CA SER A 346 24.77 -12.19 -34.93
C SER A 346 24.07 -12.72 -36.15
N ALA A 347 23.13 -11.98 -36.71
CA ALA A 347 23.07 -11.51 -38.10
C ALA A 347 21.64 -11.20 -38.58
N GLU A 348 21.46 -10.00 -39.02
CA GLU A 348 20.66 -9.49 -40.14
C GLU A 348 19.47 -10.33 -40.66
N GLY A 349 18.27 -9.73 -40.50
CA GLY A 349 17.06 -10.16 -41.16
C GLY A 349 15.90 -9.34 -40.61
N ALA A 350 15.52 -8.25 -41.29
CA ALA A 350 14.30 -7.54 -41.01
C ALA A 350 13.11 -8.47 -41.23
N ALA A 351 12.65 -9.11 -40.16
CA ALA A 351 11.38 -9.82 -40.10
C ALA A 351 10.40 -8.94 -39.39
N GLU A 352 9.27 -8.64 -39.99
CA GLU A 352 8.10 -8.02 -39.40
C GLU A 352 7.84 -8.62 -38.00
N ALA A 353 7.76 -7.77 -36.99
CA ALA A 353 7.38 -8.18 -35.66
C ALA A 353 6.01 -8.88 -35.72
N PRO A 354 5.86 -10.07 -35.14
CA PRO A 354 4.57 -10.72 -35.09
C PRO A 354 3.60 -9.83 -34.37
N ALA A 355 2.43 -9.56 -34.95
CA ALA A 355 1.34 -8.84 -34.32
C ALA A 355 1.09 -9.45 -32.94
N GLU A 356 1.21 -8.64 -31.89
CA GLU A 356 0.92 -9.05 -30.52
C GLU A 356 -0.48 -9.67 -30.50
N ALA A 357 -0.55 -10.96 -30.21
CA ALA A 357 -1.81 -11.66 -30.07
C ALA A 357 -2.59 -11.03 -28.91
N THR A 358 -3.68 -10.35 -29.22
CA THR A 358 -4.53 -9.73 -28.21
C THR A 358 -5.18 -10.82 -27.36
N ILE A 359 -4.77 -10.92 -26.10
CA ILE A 359 -5.30 -11.88 -25.15
C ILE A 359 -6.62 -11.33 -24.59
N LEU A 360 -7.74 -11.94 -24.96
CA LEU A 360 -9.05 -11.61 -24.38
C LEU A 360 -9.19 -12.25 -23.00
N ARG A 361 -9.46 -11.41 -21.99
CA ARG A 361 -9.75 -11.86 -20.63
C ARG A 361 -11.23 -11.73 -20.35
N SER A 362 -11.83 -12.78 -19.86
CA SER A 362 -13.21 -12.75 -19.35
C SER A 362 -13.32 -13.52 -18.04
N ILE A 363 -14.23 -13.07 -17.18
CA ILE A 363 -14.54 -13.74 -15.92
C ILE A 363 -16.05 -13.91 -15.81
N ALA A 364 -16.48 -15.12 -15.52
CA ALA A 364 -17.88 -15.50 -15.35
C ALA A 364 -18.18 -15.85 -13.90
N LEU A 365 -19.27 -15.33 -13.34
CA LEU A 365 -19.70 -15.58 -11.97
C LEU A 365 -21.20 -15.92 -11.95
N PRO A 366 -21.64 -17.10 -11.46
CA PRO A 366 -23.02 -17.39 -11.15
C PRO A 366 -23.54 -16.46 -10.04
N VAL A 367 -24.64 -15.73 -10.28
CA VAL A 367 -25.10 -14.68 -9.35
C VAL A 367 -26.31 -15.07 -8.49
N THR A 368 -26.82 -16.29 -8.59
CA THR A 368 -28.03 -16.70 -7.86
C THR A 368 -27.84 -16.54 -6.34
N ALA A 369 -26.77 -17.09 -5.79
CA ALA A 369 -26.45 -16.92 -4.37
C ALA A 369 -25.94 -15.50 -4.05
N LEU A 370 -25.25 -14.84 -4.98
CA LEU A 370 -24.74 -13.47 -4.77
C LEU A 370 -25.86 -12.46 -4.52
N ARG A 371 -27.01 -12.63 -5.13
CA ARG A 371 -28.17 -11.74 -4.96
C ARG A 371 -28.71 -11.72 -3.52
N GLU A 372 -28.46 -12.76 -2.73
CA GLU A 372 -28.89 -12.84 -1.33
C GLU A 372 -27.99 -12.03 -0.39
N TYR A 373 -26.79 -11.66 -0.84
CA TYR A 373 -25.87 -10.83 -0.05
C TYR A 373 -26.27 -9.35 -0.07
N PRO A 374 -25.93 -8.58 0.99
CA PRO A 374 -26.10 -7.13 0.99
C PRO A 374 -25.36 -6.45 -0.17
N GLU A 375 -25.87 -5.31 -0.63
CA GLU A 375 -25.31 -4.54 -1.76
C GLU A 375 -23.80 -4.27 -1.55
N LEU A 376 -23.39 -3.90 -0.34
CA LEU A 376 -22.00 -3.64 -0.02
C LEU A 376 -21.10 -4.85 -0.31
N VAL A 377 -21.52 -6.06 0.09
CA VAL A 377 -20.76 -7.30 -0.19
C VAL A 377 -20.66 -7.55 -1.68
N ARG A 378 -21.76 -7.37 -2.42
CA ARG A 378 -21.77 -7.54 -3.88
C ARG A 378 -20.82 -6.56 -4.57
N GLN A 379 -20.73 -5.30 -4.10
CA GLN A 379 -19.77 -4.31 -4.62
C GLN A 379 -18.33 -4.76 -4.43
N TYR A 380 -17.97 -5.36 -3.28
CA TYR A 380 -16.64 -5.94 -3.06
C TYR A 380 -16.36 -7.13 -4.00
N VAL A 381 -17.37 -7.96 -4.26
CA VAL A 381 -17.24 -9.07 -5.23
C VAL A 381 -16.99 -8.52 -6.64
N TYR A 382 -17.73 -7.49 -7.09
CA TYR A 382 -17.48 -6.87 -8.41
C TYR A 382 -16.09 -6.24 -8.50
N SER A 383 -15.65 -5.55 -7.46
CA SER A 383 -14.29 -4.99 -7.39
C SER A 383 -13.22 -6.07 -7.52
N GLU A 384 -13.41 -7.21 -6.86
CA GLU A 384 -12.47 -8.33 -6.93
C GLU A 384 -12.48 -9.00 -8.31
N LEU A 385 -13.63 -9.17 -8.95
CA LEU A 385 -13.72 -9.68 -10.33
C LEU A 385 -12.93 -8.80 -11.30
N LEU A 386 -13.13 -7.46 -11.23
CA LEU A 386 -12.44 -6.49 -12.07
C LEU A 386 -10.93 -6.48 -11.82
N ARG A 387 -10.51 -6.63 -10.57
CA ARG A 387 -9.09 -6.77 -10.21
C ARG A 387 -8.46 -8.02 -10.83
N ARG A 388 -9.16 -9.15 -10.86
CA ARG A 388 -8.67 -10.41 -11.45
C ARG A 388 -8.52 -10.36 -12.96
N ILE A 389 -9.38 -9.61 -13.64
CA ILE A 389 -9.22 -9.36 -15.09
C ILE A 389 -8.01 -8.45 -15.36
N GLY A 390 -7.52 -7.72 -14.36
CA GLY A 390 -6.36 -6.83 -14.47
C GLY A 390 -6.71 -5.40 -14.82
N THR A 391 -7.97 -4.96 -14.59
CA THR A 391 -8.36 -3.56 -14.82
C THR A 391 -7.73 -2.63 -13.80
N PRO A 392 -7.27 -1.43 -14.22
CA PRO A 392 -6.85 -0.39 -13.28
C PRO A 392 -7.98 -0.04 -12.31
N GLN A 393 -7.66 0.11 -11.01
CA GLN A 393 -8.69 0.36 -9.99
C GLN A 393 -9.02 1.87 -9.78
N LYS A 394 -8.32 2.76 -10.51
CA LYS A 394 -8.34 4.21 -10.24
C LYS A 394 -9.70 4.88 -10.50
N ASP A 395 -10.40 4.48 -11.56
CA ASP A 395 -11.59 5.21 -12.04
C ASP A 395 -12.92 4.47 -11.75
N TRP A 396 -12.86 3.39 -10.98
CA TRP A 396 -14.05 2.69 -10.52
C TRP A 396 -14.71 3.45 -9.38
N SER A 397 -16.00 3.70 -9.52
CA SER A 397 -16.82 4.42 -8.55
C SER A 397 -18.04 3.60 -8.12
N ALA A 398 -18.69 4.03 -7.05
CA ALA A 398 -19.94 3.41 -6.58
C ALA A 398 -21.05 3.41 -7.64
N VAL A 399 -21.00 4.29 -8.64
CA VAL A 399 -21.97 4.30 -9.74
C VAL A 399 -21.80 3.06 -10.61
N HIS A 400 -20.58 2.74 -11.02
CA HIS A 400 -20.30 1.56 -11.84
C HIS A 400 -20.71 0.25 -11.15
N TYR A 401 -20.44 0.13 -9.85
CA TYR A 401 -20.85 -1.06 -9.08
C TYR A 401 -22.36 -1.16 -8.95
N ARG A 402 -23.07 -0.04 -8.78
CA ARG A 402 -24.55 -0.02 -8.77
C ARG A 402 -25.14 -0.35 -10.12
N ASP A 403 -24.50 0.04 -11.20
CA ASP A 403 -24.97 -0.30 -12.55
C ASP A 403 -24.79 -1.80 -12.84
N ILE A 404 -23.68 -2.42 -12.39
CA ILE A 404 -23.51 -3.89 -12.41
C ILE A 404 -24.58 -4.55 -11.52
N ASP A 405 -24.87 -3.97 -10.37
CA ASP A 405 -25.92 -4.48 -9.46
C ASP A 405 -27.29 -4.46 -10.12
N ARG A 406 -27.68 -3.34 -10.75
CA ARG A 406 -28.92 -3.25 -11.54
C ARG A 406 -28.96 -4.27 -12.67
N LEU A 407 -27.83 -4.49 -13.34
CA LEU A 407 -27.73 -5.46 -14.42
C LEU A 407 -28.07 -6.87 -13.95
N ILE A 408 -27.52 -7.32 -12.83
CA ILE A 408 -27.79 -8.69 -12.32
C ILE A 408 -29.19 -8.88 -11.77
N PHE A 409 -29.87 -7.81 -11.33
CA PHE A 409 -31.28 -7.88 -10.90
C PHE A 409 -32.28 -7.61 -12.03
N GLY A 410 -31.79 -7.19 -13.19
CA GLY A 410 -32.60 -6.94 -14.39
C GLY A 410 -32.95 -8.20 -15.19
N PRO A 411 -33.59 -8.01 -16.34
CA PRO A 411 -33.89 -9.10 -17.27
C PRO A 411 -32.59 -9.68 -17.87
N GLY A 412 -32.60 -10.99 -18.11
CA GLY A 412 -31.45 -11.64 -18.74
C GLY A 412 -31.26 -11.21 -20.20
N GLY A 413 -30.00 -11.22 -20.67
CA GLY A 413 -29.63 -10.78 -22.02
C GLY A 413 -29.31 -9.28 -22.10
N THR A 414 -29.18 -8.59 -20.95
CA THR A 414 -28.79 -7.18 -20.90
C THR A 414 -27.26 -7.02 -20.89
N HIS A 415 -26.80 -5.91 -21.49
CA HIS A 415 -25.39 -5.54 -21.66
C HIS A 415 -25.16 -4.16 -21.07
N LEU A 416 -23.96 -3.95 -20.51
CA LEU A 416 -23.51 -2.71 -19.90
C LEU A 416 -22.06 -2.43 -20.30
N ASP A 417 -21.80 -1.24 -20.87
CA ASP A 417 -20.45 -0.77 -21.13
C ASP A 417 -19.83 -0.19 -19.85
N LEU A 418 -18.57 -0.53 -19.61
CA LEU A 418 -17.82 -0.19 -18.42
C LEU A 418 -16.51 0.54 -18.78
N PRO A 419 -15.88 1.27 -17.87
CA PRO A 419 -14.58 1.87 -18.08
C PRO A 419 -13.53 0.85 -18.55
N TYR A 420 -12.42 1.37 -19.14
CA TYR A 420 -11.28 0.57 -19.62
C TYR A 420 -11.65 -0.48 -20.69
N ARG A 421 -12.58 -0.15 -21.57
CA ARG A 421 -13.06 -1.05 -22.63
C ARG A 421 -13.58 -2.38 -22.08
N MET A 422 -14.12 -2.36 -20.88
CA MET A 422 -14.77 -3.51 -20.30
C MET A 422 -16.26 -3.49 -20.63
N SER A 423 -16.87 -4.66 -20.60
CA SER A 423 -18.32 -4.81 -20.61
C SER A 423 -18.78 -5.83 -19.60
N ALA A 424 -20.03 -5.67 -19.16
CA ALA A 424 -20.73 -6.62 -18.33
C ALA A 424 -21.97 -7.15 -19.06
N GLU A 425 -22.15 -8.45 -19.07
CA GLU A 425 -23.34 -9.12 -19.59
C GLU A 425 -23.97 -9.99 -18.49
N TYR A 426 -25.28 -9.91 -18.34
CA TYR A 426 -26.02 -10.82 -17.49
C TYR A 426 -26.84 -11.80 -18.35
N ARG A 427 -26.44 -13.08 -18.34
CA ARG A 427 -27.08 -14.12 -19.14
C ARG A 427 -27.11 -15.46 -18.37
N LYS A 428 -28.25 -16.17 -18.43
CA LYS A 428 -28.43 -17.50 -17.81
C LYS A 428 -28.01 -17.54 -16.32
N LYS A 429 -28.41 -16.53 -15.54
CA LYS A 429 -28.04 -16.36 -14.12
C LYS A 429 -26.55 -16.22 -13.85
N THR A 430 -25.78 -15.79 -14.85
CA THR A 430 -24.33 -15.59 -14.77
C THR A 430 -24.02 -14.15 -15.18
N LEU A 431 -23.20 -13.46 -14.37
CA LEU A 431 -22.55 -12.22 -14.71
C LEU A 431 -21.25 -12.56 -15.44
N ILE A 432 -21.04 -11.97 -16.61
CA ILE A 432 -19.83 -12.11 -17.41
C ILE A 432 -19.22 -10.72 -17.54
N LEU A 433 -17.98 -10.55 -17.06
CA LEU A 433 -17.18 -9.36 -17.31
C LEU A 433 -16.11 -9.71 -18.34
N GLN A 434 -15.93 -8.88 -19.35
CA GLN A 434 -14.97 -9.13 -20.44
C GLN A 434 -14.38 -7.85 -21.00
N GLU A 435 -13.17 -7.95 -21.56
CA GLU A 435 -12.55 -6.89 -22.35
C GLU A 435 -13.24 -6.81 -23.72
N ASN A 436 -13.57 -5.58 -24.17
CA ASN A 436 -14.16 -5.35 -25.48
C ASN A 436 -13.05 -5.25 -26.54
N ARG A 437 -13.25 -5.88 -27.68
CA ARG A 437 -12.40 -5.71 -28.88
C ARG A 437 -12.54 -4.28 -29.44
N GLU A 438 -11.46 -3.69 -29.93
CA GLU A 438 -11.56 -2.57 -30.84
C GLU A 438 -12.18 -3.06 -32.15
N VAL A 439 -13.43 -2.68 -32.39
CA VAL A 439 -13.94 -2.69 -33.75
C VAL A 439 -13.34 -1.47 -34.42
N ILE A 440 -12.21 -1.66 -35.13
CA ILE A 440 -11.71 -0.67 -36.07
C ILE A 440 -12.75 -0.58 -37.17
N SER A 441 -13.76 0.29 -37.01
CA SER A 441 -14.65 0.65 -38.07
C SER A 441 -13.86 1.47 -39.07
N VAL A 442 -13.26 0.79 -40.06
CA VAL A 442 -12.78 1.43 -41.29
C VAL A 442 -14.01 2.04 -41.97
N LYS A 443 -14.26 3.33 -41.69
CA LYS A 443 -15.18 4.12 -42.48
C LYS A 443 -14.68 4.08 -43.93
N ARG A 444 -15.24 3.18 -44.74
CA ARG A 444 -15.09 3.24 -46.20
C ARG A 444 -15.57 4.62 -46.63
N ARG A 445 -14.64 5.53 -46.96
CA ARG A 445 -14.94 6.73 -47.72
C ARG A 445 -15.56 6.24 -49.03
N LYS A 446 -16.88 6.44 -49.19
CA LYS A 446 -17.53 6.42 -50.51
C LYS A 446 -16.94 7.62 -51.28
N ASN A 447 -16.02 7.34 -52.18
CA ASN A 447 -15.75 8.25 -53.26
C ASN A 447 -17.02 8.29 -54.13
N HIS A 448 -17.72 9.40 -54.08
CA HIS A 448 -18.63 9.78 -55.15
C HIS A 448 -17.79 10.59 -56.13
N GLY A 449 -17.72 10.07 -57.38
CA GLY A 449 -17.13 10.71 -58.50
C GLY A 449 -17.85 11.98 -58.96
#